data_e76a83f1fab812274963cbc3a0a34a7f
#
_entry.id   e76a83f1fab812274963cbc3a0a34a7f
#
_cell.length_a   1.000
_cell.length_b   1.000
_cell.length_c   1.000
_cell.angle_alpha   90.00
_cell.angle_beta   90.00
_cell.angle_gamma   90.00
#
_symmetry.space_group_name_H-M   'P 1'
#
loop_
_entity.id
_entity.type
_entity.pdbx_description
1 polymer ?
#
loop_
_entity_poly.entity_id
_entity_poly.type
_entity_poly.pdbx_seq_one_letter_code
_entity_poly.pdbx_strand_id
1 'polypeptide(L)'
;MELPVLKQSPVRFESATHQYFLGEKELKGITSTLVRRAYPDTYKRPDNYTEEQWREVLANAAAKGSNMHETIELYDEMGAMSDLPELQSYIRIKEENNLTVLATEYVVSDEKDYATAVDKVLMRPDGGIILVDFKRTYSLHLDNVTCQQSICKRFFEKQNPDLKVAGIYVMWLRDEKSRFEKLTPWADEALDLLIDADKADKSFNIQATYGNLPTTFAQVEDEIARIETEVKAMQERQKLLKEGLYQLMEESNVKSWSGSKVKLTRVLPTQSKTFDAKRFEAEHPDLYKQYLKDTTRAGSLKITLAKN
;
A
#
# COMPACT_ATOMS: atom_id res chain seq x y z
N MET A 1 -11.23 25.54 10.65
CA MET A 1 -9.88 25.08 11.01
C MET A 1 -8.92 25.94 10.19
N GLU A 2 -7.88 26.49 10.81
CA GLU A 2 -6.87 27.26 10.07
C GLU A 2 -5.99 26.30 9.28
N LEU A 3 -5.71 26.65 8.00
CA LEU A 3 -4.90 25.80 7.15
C LEU A 3 -3.42 25.92 7.56
N PRO A 4 -2.67 24.79 7.59
CA PRO A 4 -1.25 24.82 7.89
C PRO A 4 -0.49 25.54 6.77
N VAL A 5 0.50 26.35 7.16
CA VAL A 5 1.38 27.04 6.22
C VAL A 5 2.56 26.12 5.89
N LEU A 6 2.69 25.78 4.61
CA LEU A 6 3.78 24.96 4.11
C LEU A 6 5.01 25.82 3.82
N LYS A 7 6.20 25.38 4.23
CA LYS A 7 7.46 26.05 3.92
C LYS A 7 7.84 25.87 2.46
N GLN A 8 8.19 26.97 1.79
CA GLN A 8 8.69 26.91 0.42
C GLN A 8 10.04 26.19 0.35
N SER A 9 10.20 25.34 -0.67
CA SER A 9 11.49 24.69 -0.94
C SER A 9 12.53 25.71 -1.41
N PRO A 10 13.79 25.64 -0.97
CA PRO A 10 14.87 26.40 -1.60
C PRO A 10 15.26 25.87 -2.99
N VAL A 11 14.69 24.73 -3.39
CA VAL A 11 14.97 24.08 -4.67
C VAL A 11 14.06 24.63 -5.75
N ARG A 12 14.66 25.08 -6.83
CA ARG A 12 13.95 25.51 -8.05
C ARG A 12 13.69 24.25 -8.93
N PHE A 13 12.47 24.08 -9.34
CA PHE A 13 12.05 23.05 -10.28
C PHE A 13 11.83 23.63 -11.67
N GLU A 14 12.44 23.03 -12.69
CA GLU A 14 12.22 23.34 -14.10
C GLU A 14 11.33 22.25 -14.74
N SER A 15 10.06 22.57 -14.91
CA SER A 15 9.06 21.62 -15.40
C SER A 15 9.35 21.13 -16.83
N ALA A 16 9.86 22.02 -17.70
CA ALA A 16 10.15 21.68 -19.10
C ALA A 16 11.23 20.59 -19.24
N THR A 17 12.24 20.56 -18.36
CA THR A 17 13.34 19.58 -18.36
C THR A 17 13.22 18.57 -17.25
N HIS A 18 12.25 18.76 -16.35
CA HIS A 18 12.04 17.97 -15.12
C HIS A 18 13.31 17.91 -14.26
N GLN A 19 13.99 19.05 -14.09
CA GLN A 19 15.25 19.19 -13.37
C GLN A 19 15.06 20.01 -12.09
N TYR A 20 15.87 19.70 -11.07
CA TYR A 20 15.83 20.33 -9.76
C TYR A 20 17.17 21.02 -9.49
N PHE A 21 17.15 22.26 -8.99
CA PHE A 21 18.35 23.04 -8.73
C PHE A 21 18.34 23.65 -7.33
N LEU A 22 19.41 23.43 -6.58
CA LEU A 22 19.69 24.13 -5.32
C LEU A 22 20.81 25.15 -5.59
N GLY A 23 20.44 26.42 -5.79
CA GLY A 23 21.32 27.40 -6.37
C GLY A 23 21.73 27.00 -7.78
N GLU A 24 23.03 26.82 -8.02
CA GLU A 24 23.60 26.33 -9.29
C GLU A 24 23.75 24.81 -9.36
N LYS A 25 23.60 24.11 -8.23
CA LYS A 25 23.76 22.65 -8.16
C LYS A 25 22.49 21.96 -8.65
N GLU A 26 22.64 21.13 -9.69
CA GLU A 26 21.58 20.20 -10.09
C GLU A 26 21.46 19.05 -9.07
N LEU A 27 20.24 18.79 -8.62
CA LEU A 27 19.91 17.69 -7.73
C LEU A 27 19.33 16.50 -8.53
N LYS A 28 19.57 15.31 -8.03
CA LYS A 28 19.02 14.08 -8.62
C LYS A 28 17.53 13.95 -8.32
N GLY A 29 16.71 13.70 -9.33
CA GLY A 29 15.31 13.32 -9.15
C GLY A 29 15.22 11.93 -8.52
N ILE A 30 14.41 11.77 -7.45
CA ILE A 30 14.33 10.49 -6.72
C ILE A 30 13.80 9.34 -7.58
N THR A 31 12.87 9.60 -8.48
CA THR A 31 12.22 8.55 -9.30
C THR A 31 13.21 7.90 -10.25
N SER A 32 14.05 8.69 -10.90
CA SER A 32 15.06 8.21 -11.87
C SER A 32 16.30 7.62 -11.21
N THR A 33 16.49 7.84 -9.92
CA THR A 33 17.67 7.38 -9.16
C THR A 33 17.28 6.39 -8.07
N LEU A 34 16.83 6.85 -6.91
CA LEU A 34 16.57 6.02 -5.74
C LEU A 34 15.49 4.96 -6.00
N VAL A 35 14.34 5.37 -6.52
CA VAL A 35 13.24 4.44 -6.79
C VAL A 35 13.62 3.43 -7.86
N ARG A 36 14.31 3.88 -8.91
CA ARG A 36 14.79 2.98 -9.96
C ARG A 36 15.86 2.02 -9.46
N ARG A 37 16.72 2.43 -8.52
CA ARG A 37 17.70 1.56 -7.87
C ARG A 37 17.04 0.48 -7.03
N ALA A 38 15.98 0.83 -6.30
CA ALA A 38 15.22 -0.13 -5.50
C ALA A 38 14.44 -1.14 -6.37
N TYR A 39 13.94 -0.67 -7.53
CA TYR A 39 13.06 -1.45 -8.42
C TYR A 39 13.50 -1.31 -9.89
N PRO A 40 14.66 -1.86 -10.28
CA PRO A 40 15.22 -1.68 -11.62
C PRO A 40 14.38 -2.33 -12.73
N ASP A 41 13.58 -3.34 -12.40
CA ASP A 41 12.80 -4.11 -13.38
C ASP A 41 11.35 -3.61 -13.55
N THR A 42 10.94 -2.54 -12.87
CA THR A 42 9.54 -2.05 -12.88
C THR A 42 9.02 -1.77 -14.30
N TYR A 43 9.87 -1.25 -15.17
CA TYR A 43 9.53 -0.91 -16.56
C TYR A 43 10.38 -1.69 -17.58
N LYS A 44 10.80 -2.90 -17.20
CA LYS A 44 11.52 -3.78 -18.10
C LYS A 44 10.67 -4.13 -19.31
N ARG A 45 11.32 -4.10 -20.48
CA ARG A 45 10.66 -4.42 -21.74
C ARG A 45 10.21 -5.90 -21.74
N PRO A 46 8.92 -6.20 -22.00
CA PRO A 46 8.45 -7.56 -22.21
C PRO A 46 9.05 -8.16 -23.50
N ASP A 47 9.27 -9.48 -23.53
CA ASP A 47 9.92 -10.17 -24.65
C ASP A 47 9.14 -10.09 -25.98
N ASN A 48 7.83 -9.88 -25.91
CA ASN A 48 6.94 -9.75 -27.07
C ASN A 48 6.95 -8.37 -27.72
N TYR A 49 7.74 -7.40 -27.21
CA TYR A 49 7.89 -6.06 -27.79
C TYR A 49 9.30 -5.86 -28.31
N THR A 50 9.45 -5.18 -29.46
CA THR A 50 10.73 -4.62 -29.85
C THR A 50 11.09 -3.43 -28.96
N GLU A 51 12.36 -3.01 -28.96
CA GLU A 51 12.80 -1.86 -28.18
C GLU A 51 12.10 -0.56 -28.60
N GLU A 52 11.90 -0.39 -29.92
CA GLU A 52 11.19 0.78 -30.48
C GLU A 52 9.71 0.80 -30.11
N GLN A 53 9.03 -0.33 -30.23
CA GLN A 53 7.62 -0.47 -29.80
C GLN A 53 7.45 -0.20 -28.30
N TRP A 54 8.37 -0.70 -27.48
CA TRP A 54 8.31 -0.48 -26.04
C TRP A 54 8.57 0.98 -25.68
N ARG A 55 9.50 1.64 -26.34
CA ARG A 55 9.74 3.08 -26.18
C ARG A 55 8.51 3.91 -26.53
N GLU A 56 7.81 3.56 -27.60
CA GLU A 56 6.55 4.23 -28.00
C GLU A 56 5.45 4.01 -26.96
N VAL A 57 5.29 2.79 -26.43
CA VAL A 57 4.32 2.48 -25.36
C VAL A 57 4.60 3.33 -24.12
N LEU A 58 5.87 3.43 -23.71
CA LEU A 58 6.24 4.24 -22.55
C LEU A 58 6.02 5.75 -22.80
N ALA A 59 6.34 6.25 -23.98
CA ALA A 59 6.14 7.65 -24.36
C ALA A 59 4.64 8.01 -24.34
N ASN A 60 3.81 7.16 -24.93
CA ASN A 60 2.36 7.36 -24.94
C ASN A 60 1.75 7.29 -23.51
N ALA A 61 2.26 6.39 -22.67
CA ALA A 61 1.82 6.31 -21.28
C ALA A 61 2.21 7.57 -20.48
N ALA A 62 3.43 8.07 -20.68
CA ALA A 62 3.92 9.30 -20.07
C ALA A 62 3.09 10.52 -20.50
N ALA A 63 2.84 10.68 -21.80
CA ALA A 63 2.02 11.78 -22.31
C ALA A 63 0.60 11.82 -21.73
N LYS A 64 -0.03 10.64 -21.62
CA LYS A 64 -1.36 10.52 -20.98
C LYS A 64 -1.31 10.82 -19.47
N GLY A 65 -0.24 10.40 -18.80
CA GLY A 65 0.00 10.73 -17.40
C GLY A 65 0.13 12.24 -17.20
N SER A 66 1.00 12.89 -17.95
CA SER A 66 1.20 14.35 -17.88
C SER A 66 -0.10 15.14 -18.14
N ASN A 67 -0.88 14.74 -19.14
CA ASN A 67 -2.18 15.38 -19.42
C ASN A 67 -3.15 15.24 -18.24
N MET A 68 -3.16 14.10 -17.56
CA MET A 68 -3.99 13.89 -16.37
C MET A 68 -3.56 14.81 -15.22
N HIS A 69 -2.26 14.90 -14.93
CA HIS A 69 -1.73 15.79 -13.88
C HIS A 69 -2.09 17.25 -14.18
N GLU A 70 -1.80 17.74 -15.38
CA GLU A 70 -2.12 19.10 -15.80
C GLU A 70 -3.63 19.41 -15.71
N THR A 71 -4.48 18.48 -16.14
CA THR A 71 -5.94 18.66 -16.06
C THR A 71 -6.43 18.77 -14.61
N ILE A 72 -5.89 17.94 -13.69
CA ILE A 72 -6.24 17.98 -12.27
C ILE A 72 -5.70 19.26 -11.61
N GLU A 73 -4.51 19.70 -11.98
CA GLU A 73 -3.93 20.95 -11.49
C GLU A 73 -4.78 22.15 -11.88
N LEU A 74 -5.14 22.28 -13.16
CA LEU A 74 -6.01 23.33 -13.66
C LEU A 74 -7.40 23.34 -12.97
N TYR A 75 -7.94 22.17 -12.67
CA TYR A 75 -9.17 22.08 -11.88
C TYR A 75 -9.00 22.62 -10.46
N ASP A 76 -7.94 22.22 -9.75
CA ASP A 76 -7.73 22.67 -8.38
C ASP A 76 -7.39 24.16 -8.27
N GLU A 77 -6.68 24.73 -9.26
CA GLU A 77 -6.28 26.15 -9.26
C GLU A 77 -7.37 27.10 -9.76
N MET A 78 -8.08 26.71 -10.79
CA MET A 78 -9.00 27.61 -11.52
C MET A 78 -10.42 27.08 -11.65
N GLY A 79 -10.70 25.88 -11.16
CA GLY A 79 -12.00 25.23 -11.33
C GLY A 79 -12.27 24.77 -12.77
N ALA A 80 -11.23 24.61 -13.60
CA ALA A 80 -11.38 24.21 -14.99
C ALA A 80 -11.94 22.79 -15.10
N MET A 81 -13.12 22.64 -15.69
CA MET A 81 -13.75 21.33 -15.91
C MET A 81 -13.28 20.72 -17.22
N SER A 82 -13.18 19.39 -17.24
CA SER A 82 -12.85 18.58 -18.40
C SER A 82 -13.66 17.30 -18.41
N ASP A 83 -13.91 16.75 -19.59
CA ASP A 83 -14.58 15.43 -19.75
C ASP A 83 -13.63 14.26 -19.50
N LEU A 84 -12.38 14.51 -19.06
CA LEU A 84 -11.39 13.48 -18.76
C LEU A 84 -11.91 12.57 -17.62
N PRO A 85 -12.10 11.26 -17.82
CA PRO A 85 -12.65 10.36 -16.80
C PRO A 85 -11.82 10.34 -15.50
N GLU A 86 -10.52 10.53 -15.61
CA GLU A 86 -9.61 10.62 -14.48
C GLU A 86 -9.89 11.84 -13.60
N LEU A 87 -10.24 13.00 -14.20
CA LEU A 87 -10.65 14.18 -13.45
C LEU A 87 -11.95 13.94 -12.68
N GLN A 88 -12.94 13.33 -13.31
CA GLN A 88 -14.20 13.00 -12.64
C GLN A 88 -13.97 12.03 -11.46
N SER A 89 -13.08 11.07 -11.63
CA SER A 89 -12.68 10.16 -10.56
C SER A 89 -11.94 10.86 -9.43
N TYR A 90 -11.05 11.80 -9.74
CA TYR A 90 -10.36 12.65 -8.78
C TYR A 90 -11.34 13.48 -7.94
N ILE A 91 -12.25 14.20 -8.61
CA ILE A 91 -13.26 15.04 -7.94
C ILE A 91 -14.09 14.19 -6.98
N ARG A 92 -14.61 13.06 -7.45
CA ARG A 92 -15.39 12.14 -6.64
C ARG A 92 -14.61 11.66 -5.39
N ILE A 93 -13.37 11.21 -5.55
CA ILE A 93 -12.55 10.73 -4.41
C ILE A 93 -12.28 11.88 -3.43
N LYS A 94 -11.98 13.09 -3.93
CA LYS A 94 -11.74 14.28 -3.12
C LYS A 94 -12.97 14.66 -2.28
N GLU A 95 -14.15 14.62 -2.88
CA GLU A 95 -15.43 14.93 -2.23
C GLU A 95 -15.84 13.84 -1.23
N GLU A 96 -15.81 12.56 -1.62
CA GLU A 96 -16.16 11.41 -0.74
C GLU A 96 -15.31 11.36 0.54
N ASN A 97 -14.05 11.80 0.44
CA ASN A 97 -13.13 11.82 1.58
C ASN A 97 -12.99 13.21 2.23
N ASN A 98 -13.72 14.22 1.74
CA ASN A 98 -13.68 15.61 2.22
C ASN A 98 -12.24 16.15 2.29
N LEU A 99 -11.45 15.95 1.24
CA LEU A 99 -10.06 16.34 1.19
C LEU A 99 -9.90 17.80 0.76
N THR A 100 -9.06 18.55 1.48
CA THR A 100 -8.69 19.93 1.16
C THR A 100 -7.30 19.96 0.55
N VAL A 101 -7.13 20.63 -0.60
CA VAL A 101 -5.82 20.80 -1.25
C VAL A 101 -5.02 21.85 -0.49
N LEU A 102 -3.81 21.50 -0.07
CA LEU A 102 -2.83 22.41 0.55
C LEU A 102 -1.78 22.86 -0.46
N ALA A 103 -1.32 21.95 -1.32
CA ALA A 103 -0.38 22.25 -2.39
C ALA A 103 -0.48 21.22 -3.51
N THR A 104 -0.08 21.68 -4.72
CA THR A 104 0.09 20.87 -5.94
C THR A 104 1.55 20.96 -6.36
N GLU A 105 2.11 19.87 -6.92
CA GLU A 105 3.52 19.80 -7.37
C GLU A 105 4.50 20.38 -6.34
N TYR A 106 4.29 20.01 -5.06
CA TYR A 106 5.03 20.58 -3.95
C TYR A 106 6.44 20.03 -3.89
N VAL A 107 7.43 20.87 -4.21
CA VAL A 107 8.84 20.48 -4.24
C VAL A 107 9.38 20.22 -2.85
N VAL A 108 9.98 19.07 -2.65
CA VAL A 108 10.67 18.64 -1.42
C VAL A 108 12.06 18.09 -1.75
N SER A 109 12.99 18.18 -0.82
CA SER A 109 14.38 17.75 -1.03
C SER A 109 15.08 17.35 0.27
N ASP A 110 16.23 16.69 0.14
CA ASP A 110 17.16 16.56 1.26
C ASP A 110 18.06 17.78 1.44
N GLU A 111 17.92 18.81 0.58
CA GLU A 111 18.76 20.02 0.48
C GLU A 111 20.24 19.70 0.25
N LYS A 112 20.52 18.56 -0.34
CA LYS A 112 21.89 18.09 -0.61
C LYS A 112 22.02 17.51 -2.01
N ASP A 113 21.41 16.38 -2.24
CA ASP A 113 21.65 15.56 -3.44
C ASP A 113 20.39 15.18 -4.19
N TYR A 114 19.22 15.16 -3.51
CA TYR A 114 17.98 14.63 -4.06
C TYR A 114 16.82 15.60 -3.90
N ALA A 115 15.96 15.64 -4.90
CA ALA A 115 14.70 16.39 -4.87
C ALA A 115 13.59 15.64 -5.64
N THR A 116 12.36 16.04 -5.38
CA THR A 116 11.17 15.59 -6.10
C THR A 116 10.03 16.59 -5.90
N ALA A 117 9.01 16.52 -6.75
CA ALA A 117 7.73 17.14 -6.50
C ALA A 117 6.75 16.09 -5.94
N VAL A 118 5.94 16.49 -4.97
CA VAL A 118 4.80 15.73 -4.45
C VAL A 118 3.57 16.18 -5.23
N ASP A 119 2.90 15.27 -5.93
CA ASP A 119 1.78 15.61 -6.81
C ASP A 119 0.69 16.40 -6.06
N LYS A 120 0.29 15.90 -4.87
CA LYS A 120 -0.67 16.59 -3.99
C LYS A 120 -0.31 16.47 -2.52
N VAL A 121 -0.35 17.60 -1.84
CA VAL A 121 -0.40 17.67 -0.37
C VAL A 121 -1.84 18.00 -0.01
N LEU A 122 -2.52 17.08 0.65
CA LEU A 122 -3.93 17.20 1.02
C LEU A 122 -4.11 17.18 2.54
N MET A 123 -5.20 17.77 3.02
CA MET A 123 -5.62 17.70 4.41
C MET A 123 -6.94 16.96 4.53
N ARG A 124 -7.01 16.04 5.46
CA ARG A 124 -8.22 15.31 5.82
C ARG A 124 -9.11 16.13 6.76
N PRO A 125 -10.40 15.76 6.94
CA PRO A 125 -11.30 16.48 7.86
C PRO A 125 -10.84 16.54 9.31
N ASP A 126 -10.02 15.56 9.75
CA ASP A 126 -9.43 15.52 11.09
C ASP A 126 -8.18 16.40 11.23
N GLY A 127 -7.80 17.13 10.18
CA GLY A 127 -6.60 17.98 10.14
C GLY A 127 -5.31 17.24 9.78
N GLY A 128 -5.37 15.93 9.57
CA GLY A 128 -4.19 15.13 9.21
C GLY A 128 -3.71 15.42 7.78
N ILE A 129 -2.44 15.77 7.64
CA ILE A 129 -1.81 15.99 6.33
C ILE A 129 -1.49 14.65 5.68
N ILE A 130 -1.84 14.49 4.42
CA ILE A 130 -1.51 13.33 3.61
C ILE A 130 -0.78 13.74 2.34
N LEU A 131 0.16 12.91 1.90
CA LEU A 131 0.81 13.04 0.60
C LEU A 131 0.20 12.03 -0.36
N VAL A 132 -0.12 12.48 -1.55
CA VAL A 132 -0.78 11.65 -2.57
C VAL A 132 0.02 11.72 -3.87
N ASP A 133 0.25 10.57 -4.45
CA ASP A 133 0.90 10.39 -5.74
C ASP A 133 -0.13 9.88 -6.76
N PHE A 134 -0.15 10.47 -7.94
CA PHE A 134 -1.03 10.07 -9.01
C PHE A 134 -0.37 9.06 -9.94
N LYS A 135 -1.09 8.01 -10.27
CA LYS A 135 -0.63 7.02 -11.25
C LYS A 135 -1.72 6.69 -12.28
N ARG A 136 -1.33 6.71 -13.55
CA ARG A 136 -2.17 6.30 -14.69
C ARG A 136 -1.61 5.06 -15.41
N THR A 137 -0.79 4.28 -14.73
CA THR A 137 -0.15 3.08 -15.28
C THR A 137 -1.14 1.95 -15.57
N TYR A 138 -0.79 1.05 -16.49
CA TYR A 138 -1.60 -0.15 -16.78
C TYR A 138 -1.71 -1.05 -15.55
N SER A 139 -0.60 -1.28 -14.88
CA SER A 139 -0.52 -1.99 -13.60
C SER A 139 0.00 -1.03 -12.54
N LEU A 140 -0.60 -1.07 -11.35
CA LEU A 140 -0.15 -0.29 -10.22
C LEU A 140 0.97 -1.05 -9.50
N HIS A 141 2.17 -0.50 -9.54
CA HIS A 141 3.35 -1.04 -8.86
C HIS A 141 3.44 -0.44 -7.45
N LEU A 142 2.68 -1.00 -6.49
CA LEU A 142 2.56 -0.47 -5.13
C LEU A 142 3.90 -0.30 -4.44
N ASP A 143 4.80 -1.28 -4.54
CA ASP A 143 6.11 -1.23 -3.89
C ASP A 143 6.96 -0.05 -4.38
N ASN A 144 6.92 0.21 -5.69
CA ASN A 144 7.62 1.34 -6.32
C ASN A 144 7.06 2.68 -5.81
N VAL A 145 5.73 2.83 -5.81
CA VAL A 145 5.06 4.04 -5.32
C VAL A 145 5.27 4.21 -3.82
N THR A 146 5.26 3.13 -3.06
CA THR A 146 5.53 3.16 -1.60
C THR A 146 6.93 3.68 -1.31
N CYS A 147 7.94 3.21 -2.04
CA CYS A 147 9.30 3.74 -1.94
C CYS A 147 9.35 5.23 -2.24
N GLN A 148 8.77 5.66 -3.36
CA GLN A 148 8.69 7.07 -3.78
C GLN A 148 8.05 7.93 -2.69
N GLN A 149 6.87 7.55 -2.23
CA GLN A 149 6.10 8.31 -1.24
C GLN A 149 6.74 8.31 0.16
N SER A 150 7.49 7.27 0.51
CA SER A 150 8.26 7.24 1.76
C SER A 150 9.38 8.28 1.76
N ILE A 151 10.08 8.43 0.63
CA ILE A 151 11.09 9.47 0.46
C ILE A 151 10.44 10.87 0.48
N CYS A 152 9.31 11.04 -0.22
CA CYS A 152 8.55 12.29 -0.21
C CYS A 152 8.15 12.69 1.21
N LYS A 153 7.62 11.74 2.02
CA LYS A 153 7.27 11.97 3.41
C LYS A 153 8.48 12.45 4.24
N ARG A 154 9.60 11.77 4.14
CA ARG A 154 10.83 12.12 4.86
C ARG A 154 11.31 13.54 4.50
N PHE A 155 11.32 13.88 3.21
CA PHE A 155 11.73 15.21 2.77
C PHE A 155 10.72 16.29 3.16
N PHE A 156 9.42 15.99 3.06
CA PHE A 156 8.36 16.89 3.52
C PHE A 156 8.49 17.22 5.01
N GLU A 157 8.64 16.21 5.87
CA GLU A 157 8.75 16.41 7.32
C GLU A 157 10.06 17.10 7.71
N LYS A 158 11.14 16.91 6.94
CA LYS A 158 12.38 17.65 7.11
C LYS A 158 12.20 19.14 6.76
N GLN A 159 11.53 19.44 5.66
CA GLN A 159 11.25 20.80 5.21
C GLN A 159 10.25 21.53 6.12
N ASN A 160 9.30 20.79 6.69
CA ASN A 160 8.23 21.28 7.56
C ASN A 160 8.30 20.62 8.95
N PRO A 161 9.29 20.94 9.81
CA PRO A 161 9.54 20.19 11.05
C PRO A 161 8.40 20.25 12.07
N ASP A 162 7.53 21.27 11.95
CA ASP A 162 6.36 21.45 12.83
C ASP A 162 5.12 20.68 12.32
N LEU A 163 5.21 20.06 11.13
CA LEU A 163 4.13 19.31 10.52
C LEU A 163 4.47 17.83 10.43
N LYS A 164 3.46 16.99 10.64
CA LYS A 164 3.58 15.53 10.49
C LYS A 164 2.65 15.00 9.42
N VAL A 165 3.16 14.08 8.60
CA VAL A 165 2.40 13.39 7.58
C VAL A 165 1.62 12.24 8.23
N ALA A 166 0.28 12.35 8.26
CA ALA A 166 -0.62 11.35 8.82
C ALA A 166 -0.76 10.09 7.95
N GLY A 167 -0.34 10.18 6.69
CA GLY A 167 -0.33 9.04 5.78
C GLY A 167 0.17 9.39 4.39
N ILE A 168 0.68 8.38 3.71
CA ILE A 168 1.03 8.45 2.30
C ILE A 168 0.05 7.60 1.50
N TYR A 169 -0.30 8.07 0.31
CA TYR A 169 -1.36 7.46 -0.51
C TYR A 169 -0.96 7.42 -1.98
N VAL A 170 -1.55 6.49 -2.70
CA VAL A 170 -1.59 6.51 -4.16
C VAL A 170 -3.02 6.69 -4.62
N MET A 171 -3.21 7.55 -5.60
CA MET A 171 -4.46 7.69 -6.32
C MET A 171 -4.24 7.21 -7.76
N TRP A 172 -4.61 5.96 -8.01
CA TRP A 172 -4.52 5.38 -9.34
C TRP A 172 -5.79 5.70 -10.11
N LEU A 173 -5.60 6.44 -11.20
CA LEU A 173 -6.68 6.95 -12.05
C LEU A 173 -6.41 6.49 -13.48
N ARG A 174 -7.34 5.72 -14.05
CA ARG A 174 -7.19 5.25 -15.41
C ARG A 174 -8.52 4.98 -16.07
N ASP A 175 -8.82 5.77 -17.08
CA ASP A 175 -10.09 5.74 -17.75
C ASP A 175 -11.23 5.93 -16.69
N GLU A 176 -12.23 5.07 -16.64
CA GLU A 176 -13.30 5.13 -15.63
C GLU A 176 -12.95 4.42 -14.30
N LYS A 177 -11.76 3.83 -14.21
CA LYS A 177 -11.31 3.07 -13.02
C LYS A 177 -10.47 3.95 -12.11
N SER A 178 -10.71 3.81 -10.82
CA SER A 178 -9.92 4.52 -9.81
C SER A 178 -9.70 3.68 -8.55
N ARG A 179 -8.58 3.94 -7.88
CA ARG A 179 -8.26 3.40 -6.55
C ARG A 179 -7.63 4.50 -5.74
N PHE A 180 -8.06 4.66 -4.49
CA PHE A 180 -7.40 5.52 -3.52
C PHE A 180 -6.94 4.63 -2.37
N GLU A 181 -5.64 4.45 -2.25
CA GLU A 181 -5.06 3.42 -1.38
C GLU A 181 -3.99 4.02 -0.47
N LYS A 182 -4.10 3.72 0.83
CA LYS A 182 -3.12 4.10 1.82
C LYS A 182 -1.92 3.16 1.73
N LEU A 183 -0.72 3.73 1.74
CA LEU A 183 0.54 3.01 1.68
C LEU A 183 1.17 2.97 3.07
N THR A 184 1.92 1.90 3.36
CA THR A 184 2.72 1.80 4.58
C THR A 184 4.12 2.33 4.31
N PRO A 185 4.54 3.43 4.95
CA PRO A 185 5.87 4.00 4.71
C PRO A 185 7.00 3.04 5.05
N TRP A 186 8.10 3.12 4.31
CA TRP A 186 9.34 2.49 4.70
C TRP A 186 9.90 3.12 5.98
N ALA A 187 10.64 2.33 6.74
CA ALA A 187 11.43 2.81 7.86
C ALA A 187 12.55 3.74 7.37
N ASP A 188 12.89 4.73 8.18
CA ASP A 188 13.95 5.70 7.84
C ASP A 188 15.31 5.02 7.62
N GLU A 189 15.61 3.95 8.35
CA GLU A 189 16.82 3.14 8.20
C GLU A 189 16.91 2.48 6.82
N ALA A 190 15.78 2.02 6.28
CA ALA A 190 15.75 1.46 4.93
C ALA A 190 15.99 2.52 3.86
N LEU A 191 15.48 3.73 4.08
CA LEU A 191 15.73 4.88 3.21
C LEU A 191 17.21 5.32 3.28
N ASP A 192 17.84 5.30 4.47
CA ASP A 192 19.26 5.58 4.63
C ASP A 192 20.11 4.60 3.84
N LEU A 193 19.84 3.29 3.96
CA LEU A 193 20.55 2.25 3.21
C LEU A 193 20.37 2.39 1.70
N LEU A 194 19.20 2.80 1.22
CA LEU A 194 18.96 3.06 -0.20
C LEU A 194 19.79 4.26 -0.69
N ILE A 195 19.80 5.35 0.08
CA ILE A 195 20.57 6.57 -0.22
C ILE A 195 22.06 6.26 -0.23
N ASP A 196 22.56 5.50 0.76
CA ASP A 196 23.96 5.11 0.84
C ASP A 196 24.37 4.19 -0.31
N ALA A 197 23.47 3.27 -0.72
CA ALA A 197 23.70 2.44 -1.90
C ALA A 197 23.78 3.27 -3.17
N ASP A 198 22.93 4.32 -3.34
CA ASP A 198 23.01 5.21 -4.50
C ASP A 198 24.28 6.03 -4.50
N LYS A 199 24.69 6.60 -3.37
CA LYS A 199 25.94 7.36 -3.24
C LYS A 199 27.18 6.52 -3.50
N ALA A 200 27.15 5.26 -3.12
CA ALA A 200 28.24 4.31 -3.34
C ALA A 200 28.17 3.59 -4.71
N ASP A 201 27.18 3.92 -5.54
CA ASP A 201 26.87 3.24 -6.81
C ASP A 201 26.79 1.72 -6.68
N LYS A 202 26.15 1.24 -5.62
CA LYS A 202 25.92 -0.19 -5.35
C LYS A 202 24.48 -0.58 -5.67
N SER A 203 24.29 -1.84 -6.02
CA SER A 203 22.94 -2.41 -6.12
C SER A 203 22.25 -2.38 -4.76
N PHE A 204 20.93 -2.24 -4.77
CA PHE A 204 20.09 -2.29 -3.59
C PHE A 204 19.07 -3.41 -3.73
N ASN A 205 18.92 -4.22 -2.70
CA ASN A 205 17.90 -5.27 -2.63
C ASN A 205 17.08 -5.08 -1.36
N ILE A 206 15.87 -4.60 -1.53
CA ILE A 206 14.95 -4.31 -0.42
C ILE A 206 14.65 -5.56 0.43
N GLN A 207 14.44 -6.71 -0.19
CA GLN A 207 14.09 -7.94 0.53
C GLN A 207 15.24 -8.43 1.42
N ALA A 208 16.48 -8.37 0.92
CA ALA A 208 17.66 -8.71 1.70
C ALA A 208 17.88 -7.70 2.85
N THR A 209 17.53 -6.44 2.62
CA THR A 209 17.67 -5.35 3.60
C THR A 209 16.62 -5.44 4.70
N TYR A 210 15.35 -5.68 4.33
CA TYR A 210 14.26 -5.84 5.31
C TYR A 210 14.40 -7.09 6.18
N GLY A 211 14.95 -8.19 5.65
CA GLY A 211 15.19 -9.41 6.42
C GLY A 211 16.16 -9.25 7.60
N ASN A 212 16.93 -8.15 7.63
CA ASN A 212 17.98 -7.89 8.63
C ASN A 212 17.68 -6.69 9.56
N LEU A 213 16.54 -5.98 9.38
CA LEU A 213 16.24 -4.79 10.18
C LEU A 213 15.25 -5.10 11.31
N PRO A 214 15.65 -4.96 12.59
CA PRO A 214 14.76 -5.18 13.73
C PRO A 214 13.52 -4.25 13.75
N THR A 215 13.65 -3.03 13.20
CA THR A 215 12.58 -2.03 13.11
C THR A 215 11.43 -2.42 12.19
N THR A 216 11.66 -3.31 11.21
CA THR A 216 10.62 -3.81 10.31
C THR A 216 9.57 -4.62 11.08
N PHE A 217 9.98 -5.34 12.13
CA PHE A 217 9.04 -6.12 12.94
C PHE A 217 8.08 -5.23 13.71
N ALA A 218 8.51 -4.11 14.27
CA ALA A 218 7.64 -3.20 15.03
C ALA A 218 6.56 -2.54 14.16
N GLN A 219 6.87 -2.18 12.92
CA GLN A 219 5.89 -1.57 11.99
C GLN A 219 4.90 -2.59 11.45
N VAL A 220 5.38 -3.80 11.15
CA VAL A 220 4.52 -4.92 10.72
C VAL A 220 3.71 -5.45 11.90
N GLU A 221 4.24 -5.37 13.14
CA GLU A 221 3.57 -5.82 14.35
C GLU A 221 2.24 -5.11 14.58
N ASP A 222 2.21 -3.78 14.49
CA ASP A 222 0.97 -2.99 14.68
C ASP A 222 -0.08 -3.34 13.61
N GLU A 223 0.32 -3.46 12.35
CA GLU A 223 -0.60 -3.79 11.26
C GLU A 223 -1.11 -5.23 11.38
N ILE A 224 -0.25 -6.19 11.70
CA ILE A 224 -0.65 -7.57 11.95
C ILE A 224 -1.57 -7.66 13.16
N ALA A 225 -1.25 -6.95 14.26
CA ALA A 225 -2.09 -6.94 15.46
C ALA A 225 -3.47 -6.36 15.16
N ARG A 226 -3.55 -5.32 14.33
CA ARG A 226 -4.82 -4.73 13.87
C ARG A 226 -5.61 -5.73 13.04
N ILE A 227 -4.99 -6.36 12.04
CA ILE A 227 -5.64 -7.36 11.17
C ILE A 227 -6.13 -8.56 11.99
N GLU A 228 -5.30 -9.11 12.86
CA GLU A 228 -5.68 -10.24 13.73
C GLU A 228 -6.86 -9.88 14.65
N THR A 229 -6.89 -8.65 15.14
CA THR A 229 -8.01 -8.14 15.97
C THR A 229 -9.30 -8.04 15.16
N GLU A 230 -9.25 -7.50 13.94
CA GLU A 230 -10.39 -7.40 13.03
C GLU A 230 -10.91 -8.79 12.62
N VAL A 231 -9.99 -9.71 12.25
CA VAL A 231 -10.33 -11.09 11.90
C VAL A 231 -11.02 -11.79 13.06
N LYS A 232 -10.49 -11.63 14.27
CA LYS A 232 -11.09 -12.21 15.49
C LYS A 232 -12.50 -11.64 15.75
N ALA A 233 -12.67 -10.33 15.65
CA ALA A 233 -13.98 -9.69 15.82
C ALA A 233 -14.98 -10.17 14.75
N MET A 234 -14.56 -10.32 13.51
CA MET A 234 -15.39 -10.86 12.44
C MET A 234 -15.76 -12.33 12.66
N GLN A 235 -14.83 -13.16 13.15
CA GLN A 235 -15.08 -14.56 13.48
C GLN A 235 -16.09 -14.70 14.62
N GLU A 236 -15.95 -13.91 15.69
CA GLU A 236 -16.91 -13.89 16.78
C GLU A 236 -18.30 -13.45 16.31
N ARG A 237 -18.39 -12.39 15.49
CA ARG A 237 -19.64 -11.96 14.90
C ARG A 237 -20.27 -13.04 14.02
N GLN A 238 -19.45 -13.72 13.20
CA GLN A 238 -19.92 -14.83 12.35
C GLN A 238 -20.45 -15.99 13.23
N LYS A 239 -19.75 -16.30 14.32
CA LYS A 239 -20.17 -17.35 15.26
C LYS A 239 -21.54 -17.04 15.88
N LEU A 240 -21.73 -15.83 16.41
CA LEU A 240 -23.01 -15.39 16.98
C LEU A 240 -24.15 -15.46 15.96
N LEU A 241 -23.91 -15.02 14.72
CA LEU A 241 -24.88 -15.11 13.64
C LEU A 241 -25.23 -16.57 13.29
N LYS A 242 -24.25 -17.46 13.24
CA LYS A 242 -24.47 -18.89 13.00
C LYS A 242 -25.27 -19.56 14.11
N GLU A 243 -24.96 -19.23 15.36
CA GLU A 243 -25.69 -19.75 16.53
C GLU A 243 -27.14 -19.28 16.54
N GLY A 244 -27.39 -17.98 16.32
CA GLY A 244 -28.74 -17.43 16.23
C GLY A 244 -29.54 -18.03 15.05
N LEU A 245 -28.93 -18.18 13.89
CA LEU A 245 -29.57 -18.83 12.74
C LEU A 245 -29.86 -20.30 13.00
N TYR A 246 -28.96 -21.02 13.67
CA TYR A 246 -29.17 -22.42 14.05
C TYR A 246 -30.39 -22.57 14.96
N GLN A 247 -30.49 -21.73 16.00
CA GLN A 247 -31.64 -21.72 16.92
C GLN A 247 -32.94 -21.41 16.18
N LEU A 248 -32.96 -20.39 15.34
CA LEU A 248 -34.14 -20.00 14.55
C LEU A 248 -34.61 -21.12 13.61
N MET A 249 -33.68 -21.81 12.97
CA MET A 249 -33.97 -22.97 12.11
C MET A 249 -34.46 -24.18 12.94
N GLU A 250 -34.00 -24.31 14.18
CA GLU A 250 -34.47 -25.36 15.10
C GLU A 250 -35.88 -25.10 15.56
N GLU A 251 -36.18 -23.92 16.06
CA GLU A 251 -37.52 -23.49 16.51
C GLU A 251 -38.55 -23.59 15.37
N SER A 252 -38.14 -23.21 14.14
CA SER A 252 -39.00 -23.25 12.96
C SER A 252 -39.03 -24.63 12.29
N ASN A 253 -38.34 -25.63 12.84
CA ASN A 253 -38.20 -26.98 12.26
C ASN A 253 -37.72 -26.97 10.80
N VAL A 254 -36.89 -25.99 10.41
CA VAL A 254 -36.32 -25.86 9.05
C VAL A 254 -34.98 -26.57 9.00
N LYS A 255 -34.80 -27.50 8.07
CA LYS A 255 -33.55 -28.21 7.87
C LYS A 255 -32.62 -27.48 6.89
N SER A 256 -33.20 -26.88 5.86
CA SER A 256 -32.43 -26.19 4.81
C SER A 256 -33.22 -24.99 4.29
N TRP A 257 -32.50 -23.91 4.02
CA TRP A 257 -33.04 -22.68 3.42
C TRP A 257 -32.07 -22.16 2.36
N SER A 258 -32.61 -21.67 1.23
CA SER A 258 -31.80 -21.10 0.14
C SER A 258 -32.28 -19.67 -0.15
N GLY A 259 -31.42 -18.70 0.04
CA GLY A 259 -31.60 -17.32 -0.39
C GLY A 259 -30.85 -17.03 -1.70
N SER A 260 -30.87 -15.78 -2.12
CA SER A 260 -30.18 -15.33 -3.35
C SER A 260 -28.65 -15.34 -3.22
N LYS A 261 -28.12 -15.24 -2.00
CA LYS A 261 -26.66 -15.11 -1.76
C LYS A 261 -26.07 -16.25 -0.95
N VAL A 262 -26.86 -16.93 -0.11
CA VAL A 262 -26.38 -17.97 0.79
C VAL A 262 -27.38 -19.13 0.86
N LYS A 263 -26.84 -20.34 1.10
CA LYS A 263 -27.62 -21.52 1.45
C LYS A 263 -27.28 -21.91 2.87
N LEU A 264 -28.28 -22.10 3.72
CA LEU A 264 -28.17 -22.54 5.09
C LEU A 264 -28.61 -23.99 5.20
N THR A 265 -27.85 -24.80 5.93
CA THR A 265 -28.23 -26.20 6.23
C THR A 265 -27.92 -26.47 7.69
N ARG A 266 -28.94 -26.83 8.45
CA ARG A 266 -28.79 -27.25 9.85
C ARG A 266 -28.31 -28.70 9.89
N VAL A 267 -27.10 -28.92 10.40
CA VAL A 267 -26.54 -30.24 10.61
C VAL A 267 -26.85 -30.67 12.06
N LEU A 268 -27.55 -31.79 12.19
CA LEU A 268 -27.89 -32.31 13.51
C LEU A 268 -26.68 -32.97 14.17
N PRO A 269 -26.61 -32.97 15.51
CA PRO A 269 -25.56 -33.70 16.23
C PRO A 269 -25.58 -35.19 15.84
N THR A 270 -24.40 -35.73 15.56
CA THR A 270 -24.22 -37.14 15.26
C THR A 270 -23.20 -37.73 16.25
N GLN A 271 -23.46 -38.95 16.68
CA GLN A 271 -22.47 -39.70 17.45
C GLN A 271 -21.58 -40.48 16.48
N SER A 272 -20.28 -40.30 16.60
CA SER A 272 -19.29 -41.07 15.85
C SER A 272 -18.26 -41.69 16.81
N LYS A 273 -17.75 -42.85 16.45
CA LYS A 273 -16.61 -43.45 17.16
C LYS A 273 -15.35 -42.95 16.48
N THR A 274 -14.46 -42.35 17.26
CA THR A 274 -13.14 -41.94 16.82
C THR A 274 -12.09 -42.84 17.46
N PHE A 275 -10.98 -43.11 16.76
CA PHE A 275 -9.87 -43.87 17.30
C PHE A 275 -9.15 -43.02 18.33
N ASP A 276 -9.02 -43.57 19.55
CA ASP A 276 -8.26 -42.95 20.64
C ASP A 276 -6.79 -43.34 20.51
N ALA A 277 -6.06 -42.54 19.73
CA ALA A 277 -4.65 -42.78 19.46
C ALA A 277 -3.78 -42.74 20.72
N LYS A 278 -4.12 -41.86 21.70
CA LYS A 278 -3.34 -41.75 22.95
C LYS A 278 -3.52 -42.96 23.83
N ARG A 279 -4.74 -43.45 23.96
CA ARG A 279 -5.01 -44.66 24.74
C ARG A 279 -4.40 -45.86 24.04
N PHE A 280 -4.49 -45.95 22.73
CA PHE A 280 -3.90 -47.06 21.95
C PHE A 280 -2.36 -47.08 22.04
N GLU A 281 -1.70 -45.92 22.00
CA GLU A 281 -0.26 -45.77 22.19
C GLU A 281 0.18 -46.25 23.60
N ALA A 282 -0.62 -45.90 24.62
CA ALA A 282 -0.34 -46.28 25.99
C ALA A 282 -0.52 -47.79 26.24
N GLU A 283 -1.58 -48.39 25.63
CA GLU A 283 -1.89 -49.84 25.83
C GLU A 283 -1.10 -50.73 24.87
N HIS A 284 -0.69 -50.24 23.67
CA HIS A 284 -0.03 -51.00 22.61
C HIS A 284 1.13 -50.25 21.95
N PRO A 285 2.19 -49.86 22.67
CA PRO A 285 3.22 -48.95 22.15
C PRO A 285 3.98 -49.50 20.94
N ASP A 286 4.27 -50.79 20.90
CA ASP A 286 5.02 -51.40 19.80
C ASP A 286 4.18 -51.52 18.53
N LEU A 287 2.92 -51.83 18.71
CA LEU A 287 1.96 -51.87 17.57
C LEU A 287 1.71 -50.44 17.03
N TYR A 288 1.58 -49.43 17.91
CA TYR A 288 1.42 -48.04 17.49
C TYR A 288 2.59 -47.56 16.63
N LYS A 289 3.84 -47.87 17.03
CA LYS A 289 5.06 -47.53 16.27
C LYS A 289 5.08 -48.10 14.86
N GLN A 290 4.59 -49.36 14.69
CA GLN A 290 4.55 -50.01 13.37
C GLN A 290 3.60 -49.32 12.37
N TYR A 291 2.60 -48.58 12.85
CA TYR A 291 1.62 -47.90 12.04
C TYR A 291 1.84 -46.40 11.96
N LEU A 292 2.93 -45.86 12.49
CA LEU A 292 3.33 -44.49 12.30
C LEU A 292 3.79 -44.27 10.86
N LYS A 293 3.33 -43.17 10.28
CA LYS A 293 3.72 -42.72 8.94
C LYS A 293 4.50 -41.41 9.08
N ASP A 294 5.69 -41.37 8.52
CA ASP A 294 6.42 -40.11 8.40
C ASP A 294 5.68 -39.12 7.47
N THR A 295 5.40 -37.94 7.99
CA THR A 295 4.79 -36.90 7.22
C THR A 295 5.59 -35.61 7.37
N THR A 296 6.01 -35.04 6.25
CA THR A 296 6.62 -33.71 6.23
C THR A 296 5.53 -32.66 6.14
N ARG A 297 5.48 -31.75 7.11
CA ARG A 297 4.62 -30.58 7.05
C ARG A 297 5.45 -29.38 6.61
N ALA A 298 4.92 -28.59 5.69
CA ALA A 298 5.53 -27.30 5.36
C ALA A 298 5.58 -26.40 6.59
N GLY A 299 6.64 -25.62 6.71
CA GLY A 299 6.73 -24.59 7.76
C GLY A 299 5.57 -23.60 7.65
N SER A 300 5.10 -23.10 8.77
CA SER A 300 4.04 -22.08 8.82
C SER A 300 4.38 -21.04 9.89
N LEU A 301 4.01 -19.79 9.63
CA LEU A 301 4.07 -18.72 10.62
C LEU A 301 2.80 -18.75 11.48
N LYS A 302 2.98 -18.84 12.80
CA LYS A 302 1.89 -18.71 13.75
C LYS A 302 1.95 -17.32 14.40
N ILE A 303 0.89 -16.53 14.25
CA ILE A 303 0.74 -15.23 14.89
C ILE A 303 -0.22 -15.40 16.07
N THR A 304 0.08 -14.76 17.19
CA THR A 304 -0.77 -14.76 18.36
C THR A 304 -0.68 -13.40 19.03
N LEU A 305 -1.84 -12.76 19.25
CA LEU A 305 -1.89 -11.48 19.97
C LEU A 305 -1.32 -11.63 21.37
N ALA A 306 -0.45 -10.70 21.77
CA ALA A 306 0.04 -10.64 23.14
C ALA A 306 -1.14 -10.38 24.10
N LYS A 307 -1.07 -10.96 25.29
CA LYS A 307 -2.04 -10.65 26.36
C LYS A 307 -1.52 -9.40 27.07
N ASN A 308 -2.30 -8.33 27.04
CA ASN A 308 -2.09 -7.18 27.93
C ASN A 308 -2.32 -7.58 29.39
#